data_4cef4f70721d05f6d23ea4836a54edf1
#
_entry.id   4cef4f70721d05f6d23ea4836a54edf1
#
_cell.length_a   1.000
_cell.length_b   1.000
_cell.length_c   1.000
_cell.angle_alpha   90.00
_cell.angle_beta   90.00
_cell.angle_gamma   90.00
#
_symmetry.space_group_name_H-M   'P 1'
#
loop_
_entity.id
_entity.type
_entity.pdbx_description
1 polymer ?
#
loop_
_entity_poly.entity_id
_entity_poly.type
_entity_poly.pdbx_seq_one_letter_code
_entity_poly.pdbx_strand_id
1 'polypeptide(L)'
;VDPSEAAPTLDQGQDNLSSANLDNRRSQLTIGIDPVDSGFNPHLAANDYSFVQSLAALVFPSAFVQGQLNTDLLVSAEEIPPAEGAAQTIRYVINPEAQWNDGTPISYADFYYLWDSMRDNPNVINGAGYRAIKAMRTSDGGKKIEIDFDQRIRDWNELFDNILPAHLLKDATGGFDGALKTSIPASGGRYAVKDIDFARGIYTIVRNDRFWGNNPAATEVLQFREIRSVTQGVEMLRSGQLNFVDASPTETAELSYDLIPDAQVRAWDRNSTLTIDFNTASTRMPTPELRKQLAGLIDTEQLAILATGRRTNIAAIPKTINNDAAGNDSTADELRALSNDTPLVIAADPADATSTSAATALVDMLAGKGVKAEVKLVELADIARNLAPQGRIDATISWHRTPNTSLLLASAYGCSTAPTSTKETEDQSDKTTTATTTSTTPNTPSTQPGRYTPQAANLTQFCNPEINEALDHVIAGESDFEETKALAQRYNQEQTLTLPILNDRRLDVLGRNIQGPKPELGQWPIIQPAGVLPTAATWKSTR
;
A
#
# COMPACT_ATOMS: atom_id res chain seq x y z
N VAL A 1 43.04 33.41 60.12
CA VAL A 1 43.87 33.16 58.98
C VAL A 1 43.35 31.93 58.28
N ASP A 2 42.52 32.12 57.30
CA ASP A 2 42.05 31.05 56.44
C ASP A 2 41.70 31.62 55.08
N PRO A 3 42.16 31.10 53.97
CA PRO A 3 41.55 31.36 52.70
C PRO A 3 40.82 30.10 52.22
N SER A 4 39.53 30.18 52.21
CA SER A 4 38.67 29.25 51.49
C SER A 4 38.80 29.49 49.99
N GLU A 5 39.34 28.50 49.32
CA GLU A 5 39.41 28.41 47.86
C GLU A 5 38.11 27.82 47.34
N ALA A 6 37.33 28.62 46.63
CA ALA A 6 36.12 28.17 45.94
C ALA A 6 36.51 27.42 44.65
N ALA A 7 36.00 26.21 44.54
CA ALA A 7 36.10 25.40 43.32
C ALA A 7 35.32 26.05 42.16
N PRO A 8 35.83 25.99 40.91
CA PRO A 8 35.12 26.54 39.77
C PRO A 8 33.94 25.67 39.39
N THR A 9 32.78 26.30 39.40
CA THR A 9 31.56 25.73 38.78
C THR A 9 31.80 25.55 37.29
N LEU A 10 31.76 24.31 36.85
CA LEU A 10 31.74 23.96 35.45
C LEU A 10 30.47 24.54 34.79
N ASP A 11 30.68 25.38 33.83
CA ASP A 11 29.68 26.03 33.03
C ASP A 11 28.94 25.00 32.16
N GLN A 12 27.74 24.60 32.60
CA GLN A 12 26.83 23.74 31.87
C GLN A 12 26.16 24.45 30.67
N GLY A 13 26.49 25.72 30.42
CA GLY A 13 25.92 26.54 29.37
C GLY A 13 26.62 26.39 28.00
N GLN A 14 27.86 25.90 27.97
CA GLN A 14 28.60 25.82 26.69
C GLN A 14 28.31 24.57 25.87
N ASP A 15 27.95 23.47 26.49
CA ASP A 15 27.62 22.24 25.76
C ASP A 15 26.25 22.31 25.06
N ASN A 16 25.31 23.07 25.60
CA ASN A 16 24.00 23.27 24.95
C ASN A 16 24.05 24.27 23.79
N LEU A 17 25.00 25.18 23.78
CA LEU A 17 25.22 26.12 22.67
C LEU A 17 25.96 25.48 21.52
N SER A 18 26.82 24.50 21.77
CA SER A 18 27.53 23.79 20.70
C SER A 18 26.66 22.78 19.98
N SER A 19 25.75 22.08 20.66
CA SER A 19 24.82 21.16 20.02
C SER A 19 23.73 21.90 19.22
N ALA A 20 23.19 23.00 19.74
CA ALA A 20 22.24 23.85 19.02
C ALA A 20 22.87 24.52 17.77
N ASN A 21 24.15 24.90 17.85
CA ASN A 21 24.89 25.45 16.69
C ASN A 21 25.31 24.40 15.67
N LEU A 22 25.45 23.14 16.06
CA LEU A 22 25.72 22.02 15.16
C LEU A 22 24.46 21.62 14.39
N ASP A 23 23.28 21.62 15.03
CA ASP A 23 22.01 21.36 14.37
C ASP A 23 21.62 22.48 13.38
N ASN A 24 22.00 23.73 13.65
CA ASN A 24 21.78 24.86 12.74
C ASN A 24 22.72 24.86 11.50
N ARG A 25 23.71 23.99 11.44
CA ARG A 25 24.65 23.89 10.30
C ARG A 25 24.27 22.80 9.29
N ARG A 26 23.35 21.91 9.63
CA ARG A 26 22.91 20.85 8.71
C ARG A 26 21.89 21.40 7.74
N SER A 27 22.07 21.07 6.46
CA SER A 27 21.05 21.37 5.46
C SER A 27 19.78 20.58 5.77
N GLN A 28 18.65 21.26 5.80
CA GLN A 28 17.34 20.67 6.12
C GLN A 28 16.27 21.16 5.19
N LEU A 29 15.39 20.27 4.77
CA LEU A 29 14.11 20.57 4.16
C LEU A 29 13.00 20.01 5.03
N THR A 30 11.91 20.77 5.16
CA THR A 30 10.72 20.37 5.91
C THR A 30 9.53 20.26 4.98
N ILE A 31 8.87 19.11 5.02
CA ILE A 31 7.78 18.73 4.12
C ILE A 31 6.52 18.51 4.94
N GLY A 32 5.45 19.21 4.59
CA GLY A 32 4.13 19.01 5.18
C GLY A 32 3.43 17.80 4.57
N ILE A 33 2.85 16.97 5.41
CA ILE A 33 2.14 15.75 5.03
C ILE A 33 0.80 15.63 5.75
N ASP A 34 -0.07 14.76 5.27
CA ASP A 34 -1.28 14.38 5.99
C ASP A 34 -0.94 13.64 7.30
N PRO A 35 -1.84 13.66 8.31
CA PRO A 35 -1.69 12.84 9.49
C PRO A 35 -1.48 11.36 9.15
N VAL A 36 -0.60 10.69 9.87
CA VAL A 36 -0.24 9.28 9.67
C VAL A 36 -0.99 8.42 10.69
N ASP A 37 -1.96 7.65 10.23
CA ASP A 37 -2.81 6.80 11.06
C ASP A 37 -2.55 5.30 10.85
N SER A 38 -1.58 4.96 10.01
CA SER A 38 -1.22 3.57 9.69
C SER A 38 0.26 3.30 9.95
N GLY A 39 0.68 2.05 9.77
CA GLY A 39 2.09 1.66 9.82
C GLY A 39 2.87 2.03 8.56
N PHE A 40 4.14 1.59 8.52
CA PHE A 40 5.12 1.96 7.50
C PHE A 40 5.48 0.82 6.55
N ASN A 41 4.75 -0.28 6.55
CA ASN A 41 5.03 -1.37 5.61
C ASN A 41 4.41 -1.06 4.23
N PRO A 42 5.22 -0.72 3.23
CA PRO A 42 4.71 -0.28 1.93
C PRO A 42 4.05 -1.39 1.12
N HIS A 43 4.21 -2.64 1.55
CA HIS A 43 3.62 -3.80 0.87
C HIS A 43 2.19 -4.11 1.33
N LEU A 44 1.76 -3.54 2.47
CA LEU A 44 0.43 -3.80 3.02
C LEU A 44 -0.63 -2.86 2.46
N ALA A 45 -1.78 -3.40 2.08
CA ALA A 45 -2.91 -2.62 1.59
C ALA A 45 -3.39 -1.58 2.61
N ALA A 46 -3.38 -1.92 3.91
CA ALA A 46 -3.76 -1.01 4.98
C ALA A 46 -2.80 0.19 5.17
N ASN A 47 -1.59 0.10 4.64
CA ASN A 47 -0.55 1.13 4.75
C ASN A 47 -0.28 1.83 3.41
N ASP A 48 -1.11 1.62 2.41
CA ASP A 48 -0.88 2.15 1.06
C ASP A 48 -1.30 3.61 0.93
N TYR A 49 -0.51 4.48 1.53
CA TYR A 49 -0.64 5.94 1.45
C TYR A 49 0.58 6.56 0.77
N SER A 50 0.37 7.71 0.16
CA SER A 50 1.42 8.45 -0.56
C SER A 50 2.68 8.67 0.28
N PHE A 51 2.53 9.09 1.55
CA PHE A 51 3.67 9.30 2.45
C PHE A 51 4.42 7.99 2.75
N VAL A 52 3.72 6.90 3.03
CA VAL A 52 4.36 5.60 3.31
C VAL A 52 5.16 5.12 2.10
N GLN A 53 4.60 5.25 0.90
CA GLN A 53 5.31 4.90 -0.34
C GLN A 53 6.52 5.80 -0.61
N SER A 54 6.39 7.08 -0.33
CA SER A 54 7.49 8.05 -0.46
C SER A 54 8.62 7.78 0.53
N LEU A 55 8.27 7.54 1.79
CA LEU A 55 9.24 7.20 2.83
C LEU A 55 9.97 5.90 2.48
N ALA A 56 9.24 4.88 2.06
CA ALA A 56 9.81 3.61 1.62
C ALA A 56 10.81 3.79 0.46
N ALA A 57 10.47 4.60 -0.53
CA ALA A 57 11.36 4.89 -1.66
C ALA A 57 12.66 5.59 -1.24
N LEU A 58 12.65 6.33 -0.14
CA LEU A 58 13.82 7.06 0.38
C LEU A 58 14.71 6.22 1.29
N VAL A 59 14.14 5.21 1.98
CA VAL A 59 14.85 4.46 3.02
C VAL A 59 15.04 2.98 2.72
N PHE A 60 14.27 2.39 1.81
CA PHE A 60 14.40 1.00 1.41
C PHE A 60 14.94 0.86 -0.01
N PRO A 61 15.83 -0.12 -0.25
CA PRO A 61 16.33 -0.37 -1.60
C PRO A 61 15.30 -1.15 -2.42
N SER A 62 15.27 -0.89 -3.72
CA SER A 62 14.47 -1.63 -4.69
C SER A 62 15.35 -2.18 -5.79
N ALA A 63 15.03 -3.35 -6.32
CA ALA A 63 15.77 -3.96 -7.43
C ALA A 63 15.72 -3.09 -8.69
N PHE A 64 14.55 -2.54 -8.98
CA PHE A 64 14.30 -1.64 -10.10
C PHE A 64 13.56 -0.39 -9.61
N VAL A 65 13.87 0.74 -10.22
CA VAL A 65 13.18 2.01 -9.97
C VAL A 65 12.68 2.52 -11.31
N GLN A 66 11.39 2.71 -11.46
CA GLN A 66 10.73 3.12 -12.72
C GLN A 66 11.15 2.25 -13.92
N GLY A 67 11.21 0.95 -13.72
CA GLY A 67 11.60 -0.01 -14.76
C GLY A 67 13.10 -0.06 -15.07
N GLN A 68 13.93 0.75 -14.42
CA GLN A 68 15.37 0.77 -14.58
C GLN A 68 16.08 0.02 -13.46
N LEU A 69 17.10 -0.76 -13.81
CA LEU A 69 17.92 -1.45 -12.83
C LEU A 69 18.51 -0.45 -11.82
N ASN A 70 18.32 -0.71 -10.53
CA ASN A 70 18.98 0.05 -9.49
C ASN A 70 20.44 -0.41 -9.35
N THR A 71 21.35 0.30 -10.01
CA THR A 71 22.77 -0.04 -10.07
C THR A 71 23.50 0.19 -8.75
N ASP A 72 22.92 0.90 -7.81
CA ASP A 72 23.46 0.99 -6.45
C ASP A 72 23.27 -0.35 -5.71
N LEU A 73 22.12 -1.01 -5.88
CA LEU A 73 21.82 -2.28 -5.22
C LEU A 73 22.36 -3.48 -6.00
N LEU A 74 22.15 -3.50 -7.31
CA LEU A 74 22.40 -4.67 -8.16
C LEU A 74 23.50 -4.40 -9.19
N VAL A 75 24.43 -5.30 -9.28
CA VAL A 75 25.40 -5.37 -10.39
C VAL A 75 24.67 -5.78 -11.67
N SER A 76 23.77 -6.76 -11.56
CA SER A 76 22.96 -7.25 -12.68
C SER A 76 21.68 -7.90 -12.19
N ALA A 77 20.68 -7.92 -13.08
CA ALA A 77 19.48 -8.74 -12.96
C ALA A 77 19.10 -9.18 -14.38
N GLU A 78 19.05 -10.46 -14.63
CA GLU A 78 18.83 -11.00 -15.98
C GLU A 78 18.11 -12.34 -15.96
N GLU A 79 17.35 -12.57 -17.01
CA GLU A 79 16.79 -13.90 -17.28
C GLU A 79 17.89 -14.81 -17.82
N ILE A 80 18.03 -15.97 -17.20
CA ILE A 80 18.98 -17.01 -17.60
C ILE A 80 18.21 -18.25 -18.08
N PRO A 81 18.88 -19.21 -18.75
CA PRO A 81 18.21 -20.46 -19.10
C PRO A 81 17.54 -21.09 -17.88
N PRO A 82 16.25 -21.50 -18.00
CA PRO A 82 15.50 -21.98 -16.85
C PRO A 82 16.12 -23.24 -16.25
N ALA A 83 16.14 -23.31 -14.92
CA ALA A 83 16.52 -24.51 -14.20
C ALA A 83 15.55 -25.64 -14.50
N GLU A 84 15.98 -26.89 -14.27
CA GLU A 84 15.14 -28.07 -14.48
C GLU A 84 13.83 -27.96 -13.68
N GLY A 85 12.71 -28.11 -14.38
CA GLY A 85 11.37 -28.01 -13.79
C GLY A 85 10.87 -26.58 -13.56
N ALA A 86 11.61 -25.56 -13.97
CA ALA A 86 11.19 -24.18 -13.91
C ALA A 86 10.73 -23.69 -15.29
N ALA A 87 9.73 -22.80 -15.31
CA ALA A 87 9.30 -22.12 -16.52
C ALA A 87 10.20 -20.92 -16.86
N GLN A 88 10.82 -20.32 -15.85
CA GLN A 88 11.67 -19.14 -15.96
C GLN A 88 12.65 -19.11 -14.77
N THR A 89 13.86 -18.62 -15.01
CA THR A 89 14.85 -18.37 -13.94
C THR A 89 15.46 -16.99 -14.11
N ILE A 90 15.46 -16.20 -13.06
CA ILE A 90 16.06 -14.87 -13.01
C ILE A 90 17.24 -14.90 -12.05
N ARG A 91 18.37 -14.33 -12.47
CA ARG A 91 19.57 -14.17 -11.66
C ARG A 91 19.73 -12.73 -11.25
N TYR A 92 19.88 -12.50 -9.94
CA TYR A 92 20.24 -11.21 -9.37
C TYR A 92 21.67 -11.29 -8.78
N VAL A 93 22.48 -10.27 -9.04
CA VAL A 93 23.79 -10.12 -8.43
C VAL A 93 23.77 -8.84 -7.63
N ILE A 94 23.83 -8.95 -6.31
CA ILE A 94 23.82 -7.82 -5.39
C ILE A 94 25.20 -7.18 -5.34
N ASN A 95 25.25 -5.83 -5.34
CA ASN A 95 26.48 -5.10 -5.12
C ASN A 95 27.14 -5.57 -3.81
N PRO A 96 28.40 -6.01 -3.83
CA PRO A 96 29.09 -6.49 -2.64
C PRO A 96 29.11 -5.50 -1.49
N GLU A 97 29.06 -4.20 -1.78
CA GLU A 97 29.09 -3.11 -0.79
C GLU A 97 27.73 -2.73 -0.24
N ALA A 98 26.63 -3.23 -0.83
CA ALA A 98 25.28 -2.93 -0.37
C ALA A 98 25.07 -3.43 1.06
N GLN A 99 24.63 -2.52 1.93
CA GLN A 99 24.47 -2.79 3.36
C GLN A 99 23.32 -1.97 3.95
N TRP A 100 22.72 -2.50 5.00
CA TRP A 100 21.83 -1.75 5.88
C TRP A 100 22.64 -0.73 6.71
N ASN A 101 21.98 0.30 7.22
CA ASN A 101 22.66 1.34 7.99
C ASN A 101 23.19 0.86 9.36
N ASP A 102 22.88 -0.35 9.78
CA ASP A 102 23.51 -1.00 10.94
C ASP A 102 24.78 -1.81 10.57
N GLY A 103 25.16 -1.82 9.30
CA GLY A 103 26.33 -2.53 8.79
C GLY A 103 26.06 -3.96 8.31
N THR A 104 24.86 -4.49 8.50
CA THR A 104 24.49 -5.81 7.99
C THR A 104 24.43 -5.79 6.46
N PRO A 105 25.08 -6.72 5.76
CA PRO A 105 25.01 -6.77 4.30
C PRO A 105 23.57 -7.01 3.80
N ILE A 106 23.16 -6.31 2.75
CA ILE A 106 21.97 -6.65 2.00
C ILE A 106 22.26 -7.92 1.20
N SER A 107 21.41 -8.94 1.36
CA SER A 107 21.70 -10.27 0.84
C SER A 107 20.43 -11.04 0.44
N TYR A 108 20.67 -12.27 0.01
CA TYR A 108 19.62 -13.26 -0.22
C TYR A 108 18.57 -13.34 0.91
N ALA A 109 18.98 -13.21 2.17
CA ALA A 109 18.06 -13.28 3.30
C ALA A 109 16.94 -12.24 3.21
N ASP A 110 17.25 -11.04 2.70
CA ASP A 110 16.28 -9.95 2.55
C ASP A 110 15.30 -10.22 1.40
N PHE A 111 15.78 -10.75 0.29
CA PHE A 111 14.94 -11.19 -0.84
C PHE A 111 14.04 -12.35 -0.45
N TYR A 112 14.59 -13.35 0.23
CA TYR A 112 13.84 -14.51 0.71
C TYR A 112 12.74 -14.11 1.68
N TYR A 113 13.05 -13.24 2.66
CA TYR A 113 12.10 -12.74 3.63
C TYR A 113 10.90 -12.06 2.94
N LEU A 114 11.17 -11.22 1.94
CA LEU A 114 10.10 -10.54 1.20
C LEU A 114 9.22 -11.55 0.46
N TRP A 115 9.81 -12.48 -0.28
CA TRP A 115 9.07 -13.52 -0.97
C TRP A 115 8.23 -14.39 -0.01
N ASP A 116 8.85 -14.90 1.06
CA ASP A 116 8.18 -15.75 2.04
C ASP A 116 7.01 -15.03 2.72
N SER A 117 7.16 -13.74 2.95
CA SER A 117 6.13 -12.91 3.56
C SER A 117 5.00 -12.51 2.61
N MET A 118 5.31 -12.33 1.33
CA MET A 118 4.34 -11.82 0.33
C MET A 118 3.47 -12.92 -0.26
N ARG A 119 4.01 -14.10 -0.51
CA ARG A 119 3.40 -15.14 -1.37
C ARG A 119 2.01 -15.61 -0.92
N ASP A 120 1.78 -15.74 0.37
CA ASP A 120 0.53 -16.27 0.94
C ASP A 120 -0.19 -15.28 1.86
N ASN A 121 0.23 -14.01 1.85
CA ASN A 121 -0.34 -12.99 2.72
C ASN A 121 -1.56 -12.32 2.05
N PRO A 122 -2.77 -12.41 2.64
CA PRO A 122 -3.97 -11.77 2.08
C PRO A 122 -4.00 -10.26 2.24
N ASN A 123 -3.02 -9.65 2.92
CA ASN A 123 -2.99 -8.23 3.24
C ASN A 123 -2.04 -7.41 2.35
N VAL A 124 -1.33 -8.05 1.42
CA VAL A 124 -0.38 -7.37 0.55
C VAL A 124 -1.05 -6.79 -0.70
N ILE A 125 -0.47 -5.72 -1.23
CA ILE A 125 -1.01 -5.00 -2.39
C ILE A 125 -0.84 -5.81 -3.67
N ASN A 126 0.34 -6.38 -3.88
CA ASN A 126 0.72 -7.02 -5.15
C ASN A 126 1.45 -8.35 -4.90
N GLY A 127 0.67 -9.38 -4.63
CA GLY A 127 1.20 -10.71 -4.31
C GLY A 127 1.35 -11.64 -5.52
N ALA A 128 0.71 -11.35 -6.66
CA ALA A 128 0.57 -12.28 -7.77
C ALA A 128 1.91 -12.79 -8.31
N GLY A 129 2.89 -11.91 -8.52
CA GLY A 129 4.21 -12.29 -9.03
C GLY A 129 5.02 -13.13 -8.03
N TYR A 130 4.89 -12.86 -6.75
CA TYR A 130 5.57 -13.64 -5.70
C TYR A 130 5.01 -15.05 -5.57
N ARG A 131 3.73 -15.24 -5.84
CA ARG A 131 3.12 -16.59 -5.86
C ARG A 131 3.62 -17.48 -6.99
N ALA A 132 4.08 -16.88 -8.08
CA ALA A 132 4.67 -17.61 -9.20
C ALA A 132 6.10 -18.09 -8.92
N ILE A 133 6.74 -17.60 -7.88
CA ILE A 133 8.08 -18.04 -7.48
C ILE A 133 7.98 -19.43 -6.84
N LYS A 134 8.75 -20.37 -7.40
CA LYS A 134 8.82 -21.76 -6.97
C LYS A 134 9.95 -22.03 -5.98
N ALA A 135 11.12 -21.43 -6.24
CA ALA A 135 12.32 -21.66 -5.44
C ALA A 135 13.31 -20.51 -5.58
N MET A 136 14.11 -20.32 -4.56
CA MET A 136 15.23 -19.38 -4.54
C MET A 136 16.50 -20.07 -4.07
N ARG A 137 17.62 -19.79 -4.75
CA ARG A 137 18.95 -20.29 -4.42
C ARG A 137 19.94 -19.15 -4.27
N THR A 138 20.97 -19.35 -3.49
CA THR A 138 22.02 -18.35 -3.31
C THR A 138 23.41 -18.94 -3.39
N SER A 139 24.37 -18.11 -3.75
CA SER A 139 25.80 -18.37 -3.73
C SER A 139 26.55 -17.07 -3.45
N ASP A 140 27.88 -17.11 -3.43
CA ASP A 140 28.74 -15.94 -3.21
C ASP A 140 28.40 -15.16 -1.92
N GLY A 141 28.24 -15.90 -0.82
CA GLY A 141 27.95 -15.29 0.48
C GLY A 141 26.61 -14.57 0.57
N GLY A 142 25.63 -14.98 -0.23
CA GLY A 142 24.30 -14.38 -0.26
C GLY A 142 24.17 -13.21 -1.26
N LYS A 143 25.21 -12.92 -2.04
CA LYS A 143 25.18 -11.80 -3.00
C LYS A 143 24.70 -12.20 -4.39
N LYS A 144 24.62 -13.50 -4.70
CA LYS A 144 24.08 -14.02 -5.94
C LYS A 144 22.82 -14.82 -5.64
N ILE A 145 21.74 -14.50 -6.35
CA ILE A 145 20.43 -15.11 -6.14
C ILE A 145 19.90 -15.60 -7.49
N GLU A 146 19.42 -16.83 -7.53
CA GLU A 146 18.69 -17.38 -8.66
C GLU A 146 17.28 -17.73 -8.23
N ILE A 147 16.29 -17.23 -8.95
CA ILE A 147 14.87 -17.37 -8.65
C ILE A 147 14.19 -18.12 -9.76
N ASP A 148 13.58 -19.26 -9.41
CA ASP A 148 12.81 -20.08 -10.32
C ASP A 148 11.33 -19.76 -10.20
N PHE A 149 10.67 -19.59 -11.33
CA PHE A 149 9.23 -19.40 -11.44
C PHE A 149 8.58 -20.65 -12.01
N ASP A 150 7.42 -21.03 -11.51
CA ASP A 150 6.62 -22.12 -12.03
C ASP A 150 5.76 -21.70 -13.24
N GLN A 151 5.63 -20.39 -13.47
CA GLN A 151 5.06 -19.81 -14.69
C GLN A 151 5.87 -18.59 -15.11
N ARG A 152 5.82 -18.25 -16.40
CA ARG A 152 6.53 -17.08 -16.91
C ARG A 152 5.89 -15.78 -16.41
N ILE A 153 6.72 -14.87 -15.92
CA ILE A 153 6.36 -13.49 -15.55
C ILE A 153 7.14 -12.54 -16.45
N ARG A 154 6.44 -11.84 -17.36
CA ARG A 154 7.09 -10.88 -18.25
C ARG A 154 7.67 -9.70 -17.49
N ASP A 155 6.89 -9.13 -16.58
CA ASP A 155 7.25 -7.93 -15.83
C ASP A 155 7.88 -8.28 -14.46
N TRP A 156 8.79 -9.25 -14.45
CA TRP A 156 9.51 -9.67 -13.24
C TRP A 156 10.33 -8.54 -12.62
N ASN A 157 10.65 -7.48 -13.38
CA ASN A 157 11.31 -6.27 -12.88
C ASN A 157 10.41 -5.42 -11.94
N GLU A 158 9.14 -5.73 -11.80
CA GLU A 158 8.27 -5.11 -10.79
C GLU A 158 8.38 -5.78 -9.40
N LEU A 159 9.04 -6.93 -9.32
CA LEU A 159 9.25 -7.65 -8.05
C LEU A 159 10.46 -7.11 -7.31
N PHE A 160 10.51 -7.34 -6.01
CA PHE A 160 11.60 -6.93 -5.12
C PHE A 160 11.82 -5.42 -5.08
N ASP A 161 10.74 -4.68 -5.08
CA ASP A 161 10.70 -3.29 -4.65
C ASP A 161 10.68 -3.22 -3.11
N ASN A 162 11.12 -2.12 -2.54
CA ASN A 162 11.10 -1.87 -1.10
C ASN A 162 11.53 -3.09 -0.28
N ILE A 163 12.75 -3.54 -0.49
CA ILE A 163 13.35 -4.68 0.21
C ILE A 163 13.54 -4.30 1.68
N LEU A 164 13.15 -5.21 2.57
CA LEU A 164 13.11 -4.97 4.01
C LEU A 164 14.25 -5.70 4.74
N PRO A 165 14.73 -5.17 5.90
CA PRO A 165 15.84 -5.76 6.63
C PRO A 165 15.41 -7.03 7.40
N ALA A 166 15.58 -8.18 6.77
CA ALA A 166 15.14 -9.47 7.29
C ALA A 166 15.69 -9.79 8.67
N HIS A 167 16.97 -9.45 8.93
CA HIS A 167 17.63 -9.75 10.20
C HIS A 167 16.97 -9.09 11.42
N LEU A 168 16.23 -8.00 11.23
CA LEU A 168 15.52 -7.29 12.29
C LEU A 168 14.01 -7.57 12.30
N LEU A 169 13.45 -8.07 11.20
CA LEU A 169 12.00 -8.20 11.04
C LEU A 169 11.49 -9.64 11.08
N LYS A 170 12.33 -10.63 10.79
CA LYS A 170 11.89 -12.05 10.68
C LYS A 170 11.28 -12.60 11.96
N ASP A 171 11.71 -12.14 13.12
CA ASP A 171 11.22 -12.56 14.43
C ASP A 171 10.41 -11.48 15.14
N ALA A 172 9.95 -10.46 14.42
CA ALA A 172 9.19 -9.36 14.98
C ALA A 172 7.80 -9.81 15.45
N THR A 173 7.34 -9.19 16.54
CA THR A 173 5.99 -9.41 17.06
C THR A 173 4.94 -9.01 16.03
N GLY A 174 3.96 -9.89 15.79
CA GLY A 174 2.93 -9.67 14.78
C GLY A 174 3.35 -10.03 13.35
N GLY A 175 4.53 -10.62 13.16
CA GLY A 175 5.04 -11.06 11.87
C GLY A 175 5.23 -9.91 10.88
N PHE A 176 5.11 -10.20 9.60
CA PHE A 176 5.26 -9.23 8.53
C PHE A 176 4.26 -8.07 8.62
N ASP A 177 3.02 -8.35 8.99
CA ASP A 177 1.96 -7.35 9.09
C ASP A 177 2.18 -6.34 10.23
N GLY A 178 2.90 -6.74 11.28
CA GLY A 178 3.17 -5.91 12.44
C GLY A 178 4.59 -5.33 12.53
N ALA A 179 5.50 -5.80 11.69
CA ALA A 179 6.94 -5.54 11.83
C ALA A 179 7.36 -4.07 11.69
N LEU A 180 6.64 -3.29 10.88
CA LEU A 180 6.90 -1.87 10.63
C LEU A 180 5.74 -0.98 11.12
N LYS A 181 5.01 -1.42 12.12
CA LYS A 181 3.82 -0.69 12.58
C LYS A 181 4.15 0.65 13.21
N THR A 182 5.24 0.74 13.98
CA THR A 182 5.62 1.93 14.76
C THR A 182 7.04 2.42 14.51
N SER A 183 7.85 1.68 13.79
CA SER A 183 9.25 2.03 13.54
C SER A 183 9.78 1.41 12.26
N ILE A 184 10.90 1.96 11.78
CA ILE A 184 11.71 1.43 10.69
C ILE A 184 13.11 1.18 11.27
N PRO A 185 13.45 -0.07 11.64
CA PRO A 185 14.63 -0.35 12.45
C PRO A 185 15.95 -0.28 11.70
N ALA A 186 15.95 -0.42 10.37
CA ALA A 186 17.11 -0.25 9.53
C ALA A 186 16.71 0.25 8.15
N SER A 187 17.62 0.96 7.52
CA SER A 187 17.45 1.57 6.20
C SER A 187 18.60 1.17 5.28
N GLY A 188 18.30 1.04 4.00
CA GLY A 188 19.29 0.70 2.94
C GLY A 188 19.23 1.65 1.75
N GLY A 189 18.62 2.82 1.92
CA GLY A 189 18.56 3.90 0.92
C GLY A 189 19.55 5.01 1.17
N ARG A 190 19.41 6.10 0.42
CA ARG A 190 20.23 7.32 0.61
C ARG A 190 19.94 8.04 1.92
N TYR A 191 18.75 7.83 2.46
CA TYR A 191 18.32 8.29 3.78
C TYR A 191 18.14 7.12 4.74
N ALA A 192 18.30 7.42 6.03
CA ALA A 192 18.00 6.53 7.12
C ALA A 192 17.00 7.22 8.07
N VAL A 193 16.12 6.45 8.67
CA VAL A 193 15.19 6.97 9.66
C VAL A 193 15.94 7.30 10.95
N LYS A 194 15.81 8.54 11.42
CA LYS A 194 16.36 9.00 12.69
C LYS A 194 15.33 8.94 13.80
N ASP A 195 14.13 9.44 13.56
CA ASP A 195 13.09 9.54 14.57
C ASP A 195 11.70 9.46 13.97
N ILE A 196 10.82 8.77 14.68
CA ILE A 196 9.39 8.68 14.38
C ILE A 196 8.62 9.10 15.62
N ASP A 197 8.10 10.32 15.62
CA ASP A 197 7.36 10.91 16.73
C ASP A 197 5.89 11.08 16.34
N PHE A 198 5.08 10.06 16.63
CA PHE A 198 3.64 10.09 16.37
C PHE A 198 2.90 11.15 17.21
N ALA A 199 3.37 11.41 18.42
CA ALA A 199 2.72 12.37 19.33
C ALA A 199 2.80 13.80 18.78
N ARG A 200 3.94 14.15 18.17
CA ARG A 200 4.16 15.46 17.55
C ARG A 200 3.80 15.49 16.08
N GLY A 201 3.64 14.33 15.46
CA GLY A 201 3.45 14.21 14.00
C GLY A 201 4.70 14.65 13.23
N ILE A 202 5.89 14.30 13.72
CA ILE A 202 7.17 14.67 13.13
C ILE A 202 7.97 13.41 12.85
N TYR A 203 8.38 13.26 11.60
CA TYR A 203 9.16 12.12 11.12
C TYR A 203 10.43 12.64 10.49
N THR A 204 11.59 12.22 11.01
CA THR A 204 12.88 12.73 10.59
C THR A 204 13.73 11.64 9.97
N ILE A 205 14.18 11.88 8.75
CA ILE A 205 15.19 11.05 8.09
C ILE A 205 16.43 11.87 7.84
N VAL A 206 17.58 11.21 7.89
CA VAL A 206 18.90 11.83 7.71
C VAL A 206 19.68 11.11 6.64
N ARG A 207 20.62 11.79 6.02
CA ARG A 207 21.56 11.17 5.07
C ARG A 207 22.13 9.89 5.68
N ASN A 208 22.05 8.80 4.94
CA ASN A 208 22.61 7.52 5.37
C ASN A 208 24.14 7.54 5.13
N ASP A 209 24.92 7.66 6.20
CA ASP A 209 26.38 7.69 6.12
C ASP A 209 27.00 6.36 5.68
N ARG A 210 26.23 5.26 5.74
CA ARG A 210 26.64 3.95 5.25
C ARG A 210 26.14 3.66 3.83
N PHE A 211 25.53 4.64 3.18
CA PHE A 211 25.15 4.49 1.77
C PHE A 211 26.41 4.38 0.92
N TRP A 212 26.51 3.31 0.19
CA TRP A 212 27.71 2.90 -0.58
C TRP A 212 27.72 3.44 -2.01
N GLY A 213 26.57 3.94 -2.51
CA GLY A 213 26.44 4.42 -3.88
C GLY A 213 27.13 5.75 -4.14
N ASN A 214 27.23 6.11 -5.41
CA ASN A 214 27.99 7.28 -5.87
C ASN A 214 27.28 8.62 -5.65
N ASN A 215 25.97 8.60 -5.45
CA ASN A 215 25.14 9.79 -5.34
C ASN A 215 24.43 9.83 -3.98
N PRO A 216 25.10 10.22 -2.91
CA PRO A 216 24.47 10.38 -1.60
C PRO A 216 23.38 11.47 -1.65
N ALA A 217 22.53 11.49 -0.64
CA ALA A 217 21.49 12.50 -0.53
C ALA A 217 22.08 13.92 -0.51
N ALA A 218 21.51 14.82 -1.30
CA ALA A 218 22.01 16.20 -1.42
C ALA A 218 21.72 17.04 -0.17
N THR A 219 20.54 16.85 0.46
CA THR A 219 20.16 17.51 1.71
C THR A 219 20.34 16.53 2.87
N GLU A 220 20.96 16.98 3.95
CA GLU A 220 21.32 16.10 5.07
C GLU A 220 20.13 15.64 5.90
N VAL A 221 19.11 16.50 6.06
CA VAL A 221 17.94 16.22 6.88
C VAL A 221 16.68 16.51 6.09
N LEU A 222 15.79 15.52 6.02
CA LEU A 222 14.40 15.70 5.62
C LEU A 222 13.51 15.48 6.84
N GLN A 223 12.70 16.49 7.16
CA GLN A 223 11.72 16.40 8.22
C GLN A 223 10.33 16.45 7.63
N PHE A 224 9.51 15.46 7.93
CA PHE A 224 8.10 15.42 7.56
C PHE A 224 7.26 15.83 8.76
N ARG A 225 6.35 16.80 8.55
CA ARG A 225 5.48 17.31 9.61
C ARG A 225 4.03 17.22 9.19
N GLU A 226 3.21 16.65 10.05
CA GLU A 226 1.78 16.56 9.82
C GLU A 226 1.14 17.96 9.79
N ILE A 227 0.30 18.18 8.78
CA ILE A 227 -0.56 19.37 8.65
C ILE A 227 -1.98 18.94 8.99
N ARG A 228 -2.56 19.60 9.97
CA ARG A 228 -3.92 19.28 10.45
C ARG A 228 -5.00 20.21 9.90
N SER A 229 -4.59 21.33 9.27
CA SER A 229 -5.50 22.27 8.64
C SER A 229 -4.80 23.01 7.51
N VAL A 230 -5.58 23.52 6.55
CA VAL A 230 -5.05 24.37 5.46
C VAL A 230 -4.44 25.65 6.02
N THR A 231 -5.07 26.27 7.01
CA THR A 231 -4.56 27.49 7.66
C THR A 231 -3.18 27.26 8.24
N GLN A 232 -2.97 26.15 8.95
CA GLN A 232 -1.65 25.77 9.48
C GLN A 232 -0.63 25.60 8.36
N GLY A 233 -0.97 24.85 7.32
CA GLY A 233 -0.07 24.60 6.18
C GLY A 233 0.31 25.89 5.46
N VAL A 234 -0.64 26.77 5.20
CA VAL A 234 -0.41 28.08 4.55
C VAL A 234 0.52 28.96 5.38
N GLU A 235 0.29 29.07 6.68
CA GLU A 235 1.15 29.87 7.56
C GLU A 235 2.56 29.33 7.66
N MET A 236 2.70 28.02 7.80
CA MET A 236 4.01 27.38 7.89
C MET A 236 4.81 27.47 6.57
N LEU A 237 4.13 27.35 5.44
CA LEU A 237 4.77 27.53 4.14
C LEU A 237 5.17 28.98 3.90
N ARG A 238 4.29 29.94 4.25
CA ARG A 238 4.57 31.39 4.12
C ARG A 238 5.73 31.84 5.02
N SER A 239 5.81 31.31 6.23
CA SER A 239 6.88 31.65 7.17
C SER A 239 8.22 30.95 6.89
N GLY A 240 8.24 29.98 5.97
CA GLY A 240 9.42 29.17 5.67
C GLY A 240 9.65 28.01 6.65
N GLN A 241 8.70 27.71 7.53
CA GLN A 241 8.74 26.52 8.38
C GLN A 241 8.51 25.24 7.59
N LEU A 242 7.81 25.32 6.46
CA LEU A 242 7.70 24.28 5.46
C LEU A 242 8.30 24.76 4.14
N ASN A 243 8.96 23.85 3.44
CA ASN A 243 9.50 24.10 2.09
C ASN A 243 8.62 23.48 1.01
N PHE A 244 7.88 22.44 1.33
CA PHE A 244 7.05 21.68 0.43
C PHE A 244 5.85 21.11 1.17
N VAL A 245 4.75 20.87 0.47
CA VAL A 245 3.56 20.19 0.99
C VAL A 245 3.13 19.11 0.02
N ASP A 246 2.86 17.92 0.54
CA ASP A 246 2.12 16.85 -0.14
C ASP A 246 0.98 16.42 0.76
N ALA A 247 -0.22 16.80 0.41
CA ALA A 247 -1.39 16.57 1.24
C ALA A 247 -2.64 16.28 0.41
N SER A 248 -3.65 15.71 1.05
CA SER A 248 -5.00 15.62 0.48
C SER A 248 -5.61 17.01 0.40
N PRO A 249 -6.21 17.40 -0.74
CA PRO A 249 -6.87 18.69 -0.84
C PRO A 249 -8.13 18.75 0.02
N THR A 250 -8.40 19.92 0.59
CA THR A 250 -9.69 20.28 1.16
C THR A 250 -10.44 21.22 0.23
N GLU A 251 -11.65 21.65 0.59
CA GLU A 251 -12.49 22.51 -0.27
C GLU A 251 -11.76 23.76 -0.78
N THR A 252 -10.94 24.38 0.08
CA THR A 252 -10.28 25.67 -0.20
C THR A 252 -8.76 25.57 -0.34
N ALA A 253 -8.18 24.36 -0.23
CA ALA A 253 -6.74 24.19 -0.13
C ALA A 253 -5.98 24.75 -1.34
N GLU A 254 -6.39 24.36 -2.55
CA GLU A 254 -5.71 24.77 -3.77
C GLU A 254 -5.66 26.31 -3.90
N LEU A 255 -6.80 26.97 -3.71
CA LEU A 255 -6.87 28.43 -3.76
C LEU A 255 -6.04 29.09 -2.65
N SER A 256 -6.11 28.57 -1.43
CA SER A 256 -5.40 29.13 -0.28
C SER A 256 -3.88 29.06 -0.46
N TYR A 257 -3.35 27.96 -0.97
CA TYR A 257 -1.92 27.83 -1.28
C TYR A 257 -1.50 28.67 -2.48
N ASP A 258 -2.34 28.76 -3.51
CA ASP A 258 -2.05 29.53 -4.72
C ASP A 258 -1.94 31.05 -4.45
N LEU A 259 -2.56 31.53 -3.39
CA LEU A 259 -2.45 32.91 -2.94
C LEU A 259 -1.13 33.27 -2.25
N ILE A 260 -0.30 32.27 -1.93
CA ILE A 260 1.02 32.52 -1.33
C ILE A 260 1.97 33.03 -2.44
N PRO A 261 2.63 34.21 -2.27
CA PRO A 261 3.59 34.68 -3.24
C PRO A 261 4.71 33.67 -3.50
N ASP A 262 5.04 33.49 -4.77
CA ASP A 262 6.09 32.57 -5.25
C ASP A 262 5.86 31.07 -4.97
N ALA A 263 4.73 30.69 -4.41
CA ALA A 263 4.36 29.28 -4.28
C ALA A 263 3.82 28.74 -5.61
N GLN A 264 4.12 27.47 -5.87
CA GLN A 264 3.56 26.73 -7.00
C GLN A 264 2.67 25.60 -6.48
N VAL A 265 1.52 25.40 -7.11
CA VAL A 265 0.52 24.43 -6.70
C VAL A 265 0.26 23.46 -7.85
N ARG A 266 0.19 22.16 -7.52
CA ARG A 266 -0.11 21.10 -8.48
C ARG A 266 -1.04 20.08 -7.87
N ALA A 267 -2.21 19.88 -8.48
CA ALA A 267 -3.07 18.75 -8.17
C ALA A 267 -2.73 17.57 -9.10
N TRP A 268 -2.71 16.35 -8.57
CA TRP A 268 -2.47 15.14 -9.32
C TRP A 268 -3.20 13.96 -8.71
N ASP A 269 -3.45 12.92 -9.50
CA ASP A 269 -4.14 11.72 -9.04
C ASP A 269 -3.14 10.59 -8.85
N ARG A 270 -3.10 10.05 -7.64
CA ARG A 270 -2.40 8.83 -7.30
C ARG A 270 -3.14 7.64 -7.92
N ASN A 271 -2.42 6.59 -8.32
CA ASN A 271 -3.00 5.37 -8.88
C ASN A 271 -3.68 4.49 -7.81
N SER A 272 -4.57 5.09 -7.06
CA SER A 272 -5.37 4.45 -6.03
C SER A 272 -6.80 4.97 -6.09
N THR A 273 -7.77 4.08 -5.92
CA THR A 273 -9.19 4.40 -5.97
C THR A 273 -9.90 3.95 -4.71
N LEU A 274 -10.76 4.80 -4.17
CA LEU A 274 -11.72 4.39 -3.14
C LEU A 274 -12.79 3.56 -3.82
N THR A 275 -12.97 2.32 -3.37
CA THR A 275 -13.80 1.33 -4.05
C THR A 275 -14.70 0.62 -3.04
N ILE A 276 -15.92 0.35 -3.45
CA ILE A 276 -16.80 -0.60 -2.77
C ILE A 276 -16.59 -1.97 -3.40
N ASP A 277 -16.14 -2.94 -2.59
CA ASP A 277 -16.06 -4.35 -2.99
C ASP A 277 -17.28 -5.08 -2.44
N PHE A 278 -18.12 -5.63 -3.34
CA PHE A 278 -19.23 -6.47 -2.96
C PHE A 278 -18.71 -7.89 -2.70
N ASN A 279 -19.05 -8.44 -1.54
CA ASN A 279 -18.56 -9.74 -1.13
C ASN A 279 -19.40 -10.86 -1.74
N THR A 280 -18.88 -11.59 -2.71
CA THR A 280 -19.57 -12.72 -3.34
C THR A 280 -19.68 -13.93 -2.41
N ALA A 281 -18.89 -13.98 -1.34
CA ALA A 281 -18.98 -15.00 -0.29
C ALA A 281 -20.04 -14.67 0.77
N SER A 282 -20.67 -13.49 0.70
CA SER A 282 -21.76 -13.14 1.62
C SER A 282 -22.88 -14.18 1.57
N THR A 283 -23.28 -14.67 2.73
CA THR A 283 -24.37 -15.64 2.85
C THR A 283 -25.73 -15.02 2.58
N ARG A 284 -25.85 -13.68 2.65
CA ARG A 284 -27.10 -12.95 2.46
C ARG A 284 -27.26 -12.37 1.07
N MET A 285 -26.17 -12.04 0.39
CA MET A 285 -26.16 -11.49 -0.97
C MET A 285 -25.35 -12.36 -1.94
N PRO A 286 -25.65 -13.65 -2.06
CA PRO A 286 -24.83 -14.56 -2.85
C PRO A 286 -25.02 -14.39 -4.37
N THR A 287 -26.09 -13.72 -4.81
CA THR A 287 -26.44 -13.62 -6.23
C THR A 287 -26.04 -12.29 -6.84
N PRO A 288 -25.68 -12.26 -8.13
CA PRO A 288 -25.42 -11.01 -8.84
C PRO A 288 -26.61 -10.05 -8.83
N GLU A 289 -27.84 -10.58 -8.85
CA GLU A 289 -29.08 -9.78 -8.86
C GLU A 289 -29.22 -8.93 -7.59
N LEU A 290 -28.95 -9.50 -6.42
CA LEU A 290 -28.97 -8.75 -5.16
C LEU A 290 -27.87 -7.69 -5.11
N ARG A 291 -26.67 -8.01 -5.59
CA ARG A 291 -25.57 -7.03 -5.66
C ARG A 291 -25.89 -5.90 -6.66
N LYS A 292 -26.54 -6.21 -7.78
CA LYS A 292 -27.01 -5.20 -8.73
C LYS A 292 -28.07 -4.28 -8.12
N GLN A 293 -28.99 -4.83 -7.35
CA GLN A 293 -29.98 -4.04 -6.61
C GLN A 293 -29.29 -3.07 -5.66
N LEU A 294 -28.31 -3.54 -4.89
CA LEU A 294 -27.54 -2.69 -3.98
C LEU A 294 -26.77 -1.59 -4.74
N ALA A 295 -26.00 -1.97 -5.75
CA ALA A 295 -25.24 -1.01 -6.56
C ALA A 295 -26.15 0.04 -7.21
N GLY A 296 -27.36 -0.35 -7.63
CA GLY A 296 -28.36 0.54 -8.22
C GLY A 296 -28.83 1.66 -7.30
N LEU A 297 -28.84 1.42 -6.00
CA LEU A 297 -29.26 2.41 -4.99
C LEU A 297 -28.16 3.41 -4.61
N ILE A 298 -26.92 3.18 -5.07
CA ILE A 298 -25.76 3.99 -4.67
C ILE A 298 -25.57 5.14 -5.66
N ASP A 299 -25.71 6.37 -5.18
CA ASP A 299 -25.28 7.59 -5.87
C ASP A 299 -23.78 7.79 -5.59
N THR A 300 -22.94 7.38 -6.53
CA THR A 300 -21.48 7.41 -6.38
C THR A 300 -20.92 8.82 -6.32
N GLU A 301 -21.51 9.78 -7.02
CA GLU A 301 -21.08 11.18 -6.99
C GLU A 301 -21.37 11.81 -5.63
N GLN A 302 -22.57 11.62 -5.10
CA GLN A 302 -22.92 12.08 -3.75
C GLN A 302 -22.06 11.38 -2.69
N LEU A 303 -21.79 10.10 -2.86
CA LEU A 303 -20.91 9.36 -1.95
C LEU A 303 -19.48 9.92 -1.94
N ALA A 304 -18.93 10.29 -3.10
CA ALA A 304 -17.63 10.91 -3.20
C ALA A 304 -17.58 12.26 -2.46
N ILE A 305 -18.62 13.07 -2.57
CA ILE A 305 -18.75 14.35 -1.82
C ILE A 305 -18.77 14.08 -0.31
N LEU A 306 -19.59 13.16 0.14
CA LEU A 306 -19.73 12.85 1.57
C LEU A 306 -18.49 12.18 2.17
N ALA A 307 -17.81 11.34 1.40
CA ALA A 307 -16.57 10.68 1.83
C ALA A 307 -15.42 11.67 2.02
N THR A 308 -15.31 12.68 1.17
CA THR A 308 -14.22 13.67 1.19
C THR A 308 -14.56 14.92 1.98
N GLY A 309 -15.84 15.20 2.21
CA GLY A 309 -16.28 16.45 2.84
C GLY A 309 -16.11 17.70 1.98
N ARG A 310 -15.90 17.53 0.67
CA ARG A 310 -15.71 18.66 -0.28
C ARG A 310 -16.51 18.45 -1.57
N ARG A 311 -16.82 19.54 -2.25
CA ARG A 311 -17.51 19.58 -3.54
C ARG A 311 -16.59 19.89 -4.71
N THR A 312 -15.45 20.50 -4.43
CA THR A 312 -14.45 20.90 -5.42
C THR A 312 -13.23 20.00 -5.33
N ASN A 313 -12.49 19.93 -6.43
CA ASN A 313 -11.23 19.17 -6.50
C ASN A 313 -11.38 17.71 -6.11
N ILE A 314 -12.50 17.11 -6.46
CA ILE A 314 -12.81 15.70 -6.28
C ILE A 314 -12.54 14.98 -7.59
N ALA A 315 -11.71 13.95 -7.54
CA ALA A 315 -11.50 13.05 -8.67
C ALA A 315 -12.53 11.92 -8.70
N ALA A 316 -13.82 12.29 -8.72
CA ALA A 316 -14.92 11.33 -8.77
C ALA A 316 -14.85 10.48 -10.04
N ILE A 317 -15.15 9.19 -9.89
CA ILE A 317 -15.18 8.24 -11.00
C ILE A 317 -16.62 8.08 -11.45
N PRO A 318 -16.92 8.27 -12.75
CA PRO A 318 -18.26 8.02 -13.28
C PRO A 318 -18.68 6.57 -13.01
N LYS A 319 -19.93 6.38 -12.62
CA LYS A 319 -20.47 5.05 -12.32
C LYS A 319 -20.43 4.17 -13.56
N THR A 320 -19.68 3.06 -13.48
CA THR A 320 -19.41 2.18 -14.62
C THR A 320 -20.34 0.97 -14.71
N ILE A 321 -21.07 0.65 -13.66
CA ILE A 321 -22.05 -0.42 -13.67
C ILE A 321 -23.32 0.07 -14.38
N ASN A 322 -23.63 -0.54 -15.51
CA ASN A 322 -24.85 -0.24 -16.26
C ASN A 322 -26.06 -0.67 -15.46
N ASN A 323 -26.80 0.31 -15.01
CA ASN A 323 -28.05 0.11 -14.28
C ASN A 323 -29.23 0.36 -15.21
N ASP A 324 -29.39 -0.45 -16.26
CA ASP A 324 -30.60 -0.38 -17.10
C ASP A 324 -31.88 -0.64 -16.30
N ALA A 325 -31.73 -1.21 -15.10
CA ALA A 325 -32.81 -1.41 -14.13
C ALA A 325 -32.74 -0.46 -12.92
N ALA A 326 -31.73 0.37 -12.77
CA ALA A 326 -31.42 1.09 -11.52
C ALA A 326 -32.20 2.40 -11.33
N GLY A 327 -33.04 2.77 -12.26
CA GLY A 327 -33.90 3.95 -12.12
C GLY A 327 -35.16 3.72 -11.29
N ASN A 328 -35.48 2.48 -10.93
CA ASN A 328 -36.71 2.14 -10.24
C ASN A 328 -36.44 1.64 -8.83
N ASP A 329 -36.85 2.42 -7.83
CA ASP A 329 -36.91 2.00 -6.43
C ASP A 329 -37.65 0.67 -6.23
N SER A 330 -38.52 0.28 -7.17
CA SER A 330 -39.26 -0.98 -7.15
C SER A 330 -38.41 -2.23 -7.40
N THR A 331 -37.22 -2.12 -7.98
CA THR A 331 -36.32 -3.26 -8.28
C THR A 331 -35.51 -3.73 -7.08
N ALA A 332 -35.53 -3.00 -5.97
CA ALA A 332 -34.77 -3.32 -4.75
C ALA A 332 -35.64 -3.92 -3.63
N ASP A 333 -36.88 -4.36 -3.90
CA ASP A 333 -37.78 -4.87 -2.88
C ASP A 333 -37.27 -6.14 -2.20
N GLU A 334 -36.61 -7.02 -2.93
CA GLU A 334 -35.97 -8.21 -2.37
C GLU A 334 -34.86 -7.85 -1.39
N LEU A 335 -34.02 -6.89 -1.75
CA LEU A 335 -32.94 -6.38 -0.90
C LEU A 335 -33.50 -5.70 0.36
N ARG A 336 -34.58 -4.92 0.24
CA ARG A 336 -35.25 -4.30 1.37
C ARG A 336 -35.81 -5.34 2.34
N ALA A 337 -36.49 -6.35 1.83
CA ALA A 337 -36.99 -7.45 2.64
C ALA A 337 -35.86 -8.19 3.38
N LEU A 338 -34.81 -8.52 2.68
CA LEU A 338 -33.62 -9.16 3.25
C LEU A 338 -33.02 -8.33 4.39
N SER A 339 -32.85 -7.02 4.18
CA SER A 339 -32.25 -6.12 5.14
C SER A 339 -33.13 -5.86 6.38
N ASN A 340 -34.42 -6.06 6.28
CA ASN A 340 -35.35 -5.93 7.42
C ASN A 340 -35.15 -7.03 8.45
N ASP A 341 -34.81 -8.24 8.02
CA ASP A 341 -34.52 -9.36 8.92
C ASP A 341 -33.18 -9.18 9.61
N THR A 342 -32.17 -8.81 8.83
CA THR A 342 -30.81 -8.56 9.33
C THR A 342 -30.18 -7.43 8.51
N PRO A 343 -29.71 -6.34 9.14
CA PRO A 343 -29.06 -5.25 8.42
C PRO A 343 -27.85 -5.72 7.62
N LEU A 344 -27.63 -5.11 6.45
CA LEU A 344 -26.41 -5.32 5.68
C LEU A 344 -25.20 -4.82 6.48
N VAL A 345 -24.08 -5.48 6.32
CA VAL A 345 -22.84 -5.12 6.99
C VAL A 345 -21.86 -4.51 5.99
N ILE A 346 -21.55 -3.23 6.18
CA ILE A 346 -20.58 -2.48 5.39
C ILE A 346 -19.33 -2.28 6.23
N ALA A 347 -18.24 -2.91 5.82
CA ALA A 347 -16.98 -2.88 6.57
C ALA A 347 -16.05 -1.77 6.06
N ALA A 348 -15.33 -1.15 6.98
CA ALA A 348 -14.26 -0.20 6.68
C ALA A 348 -13.20 -0.24 7.79
N ASP A 349 -11.97 0.11 7.44
CA ASP A 349 -10.88 0.22 8.41
C ASP A 349 -11.02 1.52 9.22
N PRO A 350 -11.04 1.46 10.56
CA PRO A 350 -11.18 2.66 11.40
C PRO A 350 -9.99 3.63 11.27
N ALA A 351 -8.82 3.17 10.84
CA ALA A 351 -7.66 4.01 10.62
C ALA A 351 -7.78 4.89 9.35
N ASP A 352 -8.68 4.56 8.43
CA ASP A 352 -8.92 5.34 7.21
C ASP A 352 -10.18 6.19 7.34
N ALA A 353 -9.99 7.49 7.54
CA ALA A 353 -11.10 8.42 7.75
C ALA A 353 -12.01 8.54 6.52
N THR A 354 -11.46 8.50 5.31
CA THR A 354 -12.24 8.59 4.08
C THR A 354 -13.12 7.36 3.87
N SER A 355 -12.57 6.16 4.08
CA SER A 355 -13.33 4.90 4.02
C SER A 355 -14.44 4.86 5.07
N THR A 356 -14.14 5.30 6.29
CA THR A 356 -15.11 5.35 7.40
C THR A 356 -16.24 6.33 7.10
N SER A 357 -15.91 7.53 6.61
CA SER A 357 -16.92 8.52 6.20
C SER A 357 -17.77 8.01 5.05
N ALA A 358 -17.18 7.34 4.09
CA ALA A 358 -17.90 6.72 2.97
C ALA A 358 -18.85 5.62 3.45
N ALA A 359 -18.42 4.76 4.37
CA ALA A 359 -19.25 3.69 4.92
C ALA A 359 -20.45 4.25 5.68
N THR A 360 -20.24 5.27 6.50
CA THR A 360 -21.32 5.96 7.23
C THR A 360 -22.30 6.62 6.27
N ALA A 361 -21.81 7.32 5.27
CA ALA A 361 -22.64 7.97 4.24
C ALA A 361 -23.44 6.94 3.43
N LEU A 362 -22.83 5.81 3.10
CA LEU A 362 -23.51 4.73 2.38
C LEU A 362 -24.66 4.15 3.20
N VAL A 363 -24.45 3.88 4.47
CA VAL A 363 -25.49 3.38 5.39
C VAL A 363 -26.67 4.35 5.45
N ASP A 364 -26.41 5.66 5.58
CA ASP A 364 -27.44 6.69 5.59
C ASP A 364 -28.18 6.79 4.25
N MET A 365 -27.47 6.69 3.15
CA MET A 365 -28.03 6.70 1.79
C MET A 365 -28.96 5.51 1.58
N LEU A 366 -28.56 4.32 2.01
CA LEU A 366 -29.35 3.10 1.93
C LEU A 366 -30.59 3.17 2.83
N ALA A 367 -30.48 3.73 4.03
CA ALA A 367 -31.60 3.95 4.93
C ALA A 367 -32.68 4.84 4.28
N GLY A 368 -32.26 5.88 3.57
CA GLY A 368 -33.17 6.74 2.79
C GLY A 368 -33.89 6.01 1.66
N LYS A 369 -33.38 4.87 1.23
CA LYS A 369 -33.97 4.00 0.21
C LYS A 369 -34.70 2.78 0.81
N GLY A 370 -34.85 2.71 2.12
CA GLY A 370 -35.51 1.63 2.82
C GLY A 370 -34.70 0.36 3.05
N VAL A 371 -33.39 0.42 2.82
CA VAL A 371 -32.45 -0.68 3.05
C VAL A 371 -31.70 -0.43 4.36
N LYS A 372 -31.82 -1.37 5.29
CA LYS A 372 -31.12 -1.30 6.57
C LYS A 372 -29.69 -1.81 6.42
N ALA A 373 -28.75 -1.03 6.91
CA ALA A 373 -27.34 -1.38 6.93
C ALA A 373 -26.67 -0.84 8.19
N GLU A 374 -25.56 -1.44 8.56
CA GLU A 374 -24.72 -1.01 9.66
C GLU A 374 -23.24 -0.95 9.22
N VAL A 375 -22.49 -0.05 9.82
CA VAL A 375 -21.05 0.06 9.61
C VAL A 375 -20.35 -0.87 10.59
N LYS A 376 -19.41 -1.68 10.09
CA LYS A 376 -18.49 -2.47 10.90
C LYS A 376 -17.07 -1.93 10.71
N LEU A 377 -16.54 -1.32 11.76
CA LEU A 377 -15.17 -0.81 11.78
C LEU A 377 -14.22 -1.90 12.25
N VAL A 378 -13.40 -2.39 11.34
CA VAL A 378 -12.47 -3.48 11.56
C VAL A 378 -11.22 -3.22 10.73
N GLU A 379 -10.05 -3.58 11.25
CA GLU A 379 -8.80 -3.49 10.50
C GLU A 379 -8.90 -4.24 9.16
N LEU A 380 -8.38 -3.63 8.11
CA LEU A 380 -8.42 -4.20 6.75
C LEU A 380 -7.80 -5.59 6.70
N ALA A 381 -6.77 -5.83 7.49
CA ALA A 381 -6.13 -7.15 7.62
C ALA A 381 -7.11 -8.24 8.09
N ASP A 382 -7.97 -7.94 9.05
CA ASP A 382 -8.98 -8.88 9.55
C ASP A 382 -10.13 -9.07 8.55
N ILE A 383 -10.52 -8.00 7.85
CA ILE A 383 -11.49 -8.07 6.75
C ILE A 383 -11.01 -9.07 5.69
N ALA A 384 -9.80 -8.90 5.21
CA ALA A 384 -9.23 -9.73 4.14
C ALA A 384 -8.98 -11.17 4.57
N ARG A 385 -8.52 -11.38 5.80
CA ARG A 385 -8.13 -12.70 6.31
C ARG A 385 -9.32 -13.53 6.79
N ASN A 386 -10.29 -12.91 7.43
CA ASN A 386 -11.36 -13.60 8.13
C ASN A 386 -12.76 -13.22 7.65
N LEU A 387 -13.15 -11.95 7.76
CA LEU A 387 -14.55 -11.56 7.61
C LEU A 387 -15.08 -11.72 6.18
N ALA A 388 -14.31 -11.32 5.19
CA ALA A 388 -14.71 -11.46 3.79
C ALA A 388 -14.77 -12.93 3.36
N PRO A 389 -13.73 -13.77 3.58
CA PRO A 389 -13.79 -15.18 3.23
C PRO A 389 -14.89 -15.96 3.96
N GLN A 390 -15.24 -15.58 5.19
CA GLN A 390 -16.29 -16.22 5.98
C GLN A 390 -17.69 -15.73 5.63
N GLY A 391 -17.84 -14.80 4.71
CA GLY A 391 -19.12 -14.26 4.31
C GLY A 391 -19.82 -13.40 5.37
N ARG A 392 -19.09 -12.89 6.36
CA ARG A 392 -19.62 -12.15 7.51
C ARG A 392 -19.85 -10.67 7.25
N ILE A 393 -19.42 -10.18 6.11
CA ILE A 393 -19.65 -8.83 5.62
C ILE A 393 -20.25 -8.89 4.22
N ASP A 394 -21.02 -7.87 3.86
CA ASP A 394 -21.69 -7.78 2.57
C ASP A 394 -20.92 -6.92 1.57
N ALA A 395 -20.24 -5.89 2.05
CA ALA A 395 -19.38 -5.05 1.25
C ALA A 395 -18.26 -4.45 2.10
N THR A 396 -17.16 -4.10 1.44
CA THR A 396 -16.02 -3.39 2.04
C THR A 396 -15.77 -2.10 1.28
N ILE A 397 -15.51 -1.02 1.98
CA ILE A 397 -15.04 0.24 1.38
C ILE A 397 -13.58 0.43 1.78
N SER A 398 -12.72 0.50 0.78
CA SER A 398 -11.27 0.67 0.99
C SER A 398 -10.59 1.25 -0.25
N TRP A 399 -9.36 1.72 -0.07
CA TRP A 399 -8.50 2.12 -1.15
C TRP A 399 -7.87 0.90 -1.82
N HIS A 400 -7.88 0.88 -3.16
CA HIS A 400 -7.22 -0.11 -3.98
C HIS A 400 -6.26 0.54 -4.96
N ARG A 401 -5.11 -0.11 -5.20
CA ARG A 401 -4.31 0.24 -6.37
C ARG A 401 -5.16 0.07 -7.62
N THR A 402 -5.12 1.09 -8.47
CA THR A 402 -5.73 0.97 -9.80
C THR A 402 -5.02 -0.14 -10.57
N PRO A 403 -5.73 -1.16 -11.06
CA PRO A 403 -5.11 -2.32 -11.72
C PRO A 403 -4.66 -1.98 -13.15
N ASN A 404 -3.64 -1.15 -13.27
CA ASN A 404 -3.12 -0.61 -14.52
C ASN A 404 -1.88 -1.35 -15.06
N THR A 405 -1.45 -2.41 -14.38
CA THR A 405 -0.41 -3.34 -14.84
C THR A 405 -0.92 -4.77 -14.81
N SER A 406 -0.26 -5.68 -15.54
CA SER A 406 -0.67 -7.08 -15.58
C SER A 406 -0.65 -7.74 -14.19
N LEU A 407 0.38 -7.48 -13.38
CA LEU A 407 0.47 -8.05 -12.03
C LEU A 407 -0.58 -7.46 -11.08
N LEU A 408 -0.85 -6.17 -11.15
CA LEU A 408 -1.91 -5.54 -10.35
C LEU A 408 -3.30 -6.04 -10.77
N LEU A 409 -3.52 -6.23 -12.06
CA LEU A 409 -4.78 -6.80 -12.57
C LEU A 409 -4.99 -8.22 -12.05
N ALA A 410 -3.94 -9.06 -12.09
CA ALA A 410 -3.98 -10.41 -11.54
C ALA A 410 -4.22 -10.42 -10.03
N SER A 411 -3.63 -9.47 -9.30
CA SER A 411 -3.85 -9.33 -7.86
C SER A 411 -5.28 -8.90 -7.52
N ALA A 412 -5.89 -8.05 -8.35
CA ALA A 412 -7.25 -7.53 -8.11
C ALA A 412 -8.36 -8.55 -8.42
N TYR A 413 -8.19 -9.37 -9.45
CA TYR A 413 -9.25 -10.27 -9.97
C TYR A 413 -8.89 -11.75 -9.91
N GLY A 414 -7.63 -12.08 -9.63
CA GLY A 414 -7.14 -13.44 -9.68
C GLY A 414 -7.39 -14.25 -8.42
N CYS A 415 -7.29 -15.55 -8.58
CA CYS A 415 -7.34 -16.53 -7.51
C CYS A 415 -6.20 -17.53 -7.67
N SER A 416 -5.67 -18.02 -6.56
CA SER A 416 -4.71 -19.11 -6.55
C SER A 416 -5.41 -20.46 -6.76
N THR A 417 -4.85 -21.30 -7.60
CA THR A 417 -5.30 -22.68 -7.82
C THR A 417 -4.59 -23.69 -6.91
N ALA A 418 -3.51 -23.28 -6.24
CA ALA A 418 -2.78 -24.15 -5.34
C ALA A 418 -3.54 -24.32 -4.02
N PRO A 419 -3.58 -25.54 -3.44
CA PRO A 419 -4.05 -25.69 -2.08
C PRO A 419 -3.13 -24.86 -1.17
N THR A 420 -3.71 -24.08 -0.25
CA THR A 420 -2.98 -23.45 0.84
C THR A 420 -2.19 -24.54 1.55
N SER A 421 -0.86 -24.49 1.45
CA SER A 421 -0.01 -25.34 2.25
C SER A 421 -0.22 -24.92 3.71
N THR A 422 -0.98 -25.72 4.45
CA THR A 422 -0.95 -25.67 5.90
C THR A 422 0.51 -25.89 6.29
N LYS A 423 1.11 -24.91 6.96
CA LYS A 423 2.39 -25.12 7.65
C LYS A 423 2.14 -26.29 8.60
N GLU A 424 2.64 -27.48 8.23
CA GLU A 424 2.82 -28.54 9.18
C GLU A 424 3.88 -28.04 10.17
N THR A 425 3.43 -27.61 11.33
CA THR A 425 4.27 -27.57 12.51
C THR A 425 4.66 -29.01 12.76
N GLU A 426 5.90 -29.39 12.44
CA GLU A 426 6.51 -30.60 12.93
C GLU A 426 6.55 -30.51 14.45
N ASP A 427 5.52 -31.02 15.08
CA ASP A 427 5.56 -31.39 16.47
C ASP A 427 5.84 -32.91 16.51
N GLN A 428 7.10 -33.23 16.83
CA GLN A 428 7.51 -34.59 17.10
C GLN A 428 6.91 -35.04 18.44
N SER A 429 5.88 -35.83 18.41
CA SER A 429 5.71 -36.85 19.44
C SER A 429 4.77 -37.98 19.00
N ASP A 430 5.39 -39.07 18.83
CA ASP A 430 5.07 -40.48 19.10
C ASP A 430 3.59 -40.93 19.29
N LYS A 431 3.28 -41.92 18.44
CA LYS A 431 2.58 -43.20 18.69
C LYS A 431 1.06 -43.27 18.81
N THR A 432 0.57 -44.05 17.89
CA THR A 432 -0.24 -45.30 18.01
C THR A 432 -1.77 -45.22 17.93
N THR A 433 -2.25 -45.87 16.88
CA THR A 433 -3.31 -46.90 16.76
C THR A 433 -4.79 -46.47 16.63
N THR A 434 -5.31 -46.86 15.47
CA THR A 434 -6.59 -47.54 15.15
C THR A 434 -7.92 -46.91 15.58
N ALA A 435 -8.77 -46.58 14.62
CA ALA A 435 -9.98 -47.34 14.33
C ALA A 435 -10.96 -46.55 13.44
N THR A 436 -11.42 -47.22 12.45
CA THR A 436 -12.53 -47.08 11.55
C THR A 436 -13.83 -46.63 12.23
N THR A 437 -14.52 -45.61 11.71
CA THR A 437 -15.99 -45.64 11.67
C THR A 437 -16.54 -44.75 10.55
N THR A 438 -17.20 -45.40 9.63
CA THR A 438 -18.09 -44.87 8.61
C THR A 438 -19.30 -44.19 9.23
N SER A 439 -19.60 -42.95 8.82
CA SER A 439 -20.96 -42.46 8.87
C SER A 439 -21.22 -41.54 7.68
N THR A 440 -22.11 -42.03 6.87
CA THR A 440 -22.78 -41.32 5.76
C THR A 440 -23.73 -40.27 6.31
N THR A 441 -23.57 -39.03 5.83
CA THR A 441 -24.61 -38.00 5.88
C THR A 441 -24.67 -37.23 4.56
N PRO A 442 -25.82 -36.64 4.20
CA PRO A 442 -26.18 -36.43 2.81
C PRO A 442 -25.68 -35.11 2.23
N ASN A 443 -25.49 -35.15 0.91
CA ASN A 443 -25.04 -34.12 0.02
C ASN A 443 -25.73 -32.75 0.23
N THR A 444 -24.98 -31.82 0.77
CA THR A 444 -25.10 -30.41 0.47
C THR A 444 -24.03 -30.12 -0.60
N PRO A 445 -24.29 -29.31 -1.64
CA PRO A 445 -23.26 -28.95 -2.60
C PRO A 445 -22.21 -28.14 -1.84
N SER A 446 -21.16 -28.82 -1.41
CA SER A 446 -19.99 -28.17 -0.87
C SER A 446 -19.32 -27.43 -2.02
N THR A 447 -19.36 -26.11 -1.99
CA THR A 447 -18.28 -25.31 -2.52
C THR A 447 -17.02 -25.87 -1.85
N GLN A 448 -16.27 -26.69 -2.58
CA GLN A 448 -15.08 -27.31 -2.02
C GLN A 448 -14.11 -26.22 -1.61
N PRO A 449 -13.80 -26.05 -0.31
CA PRO A 449 -12.71 -25.20 0.11
C PRO A 449 -11.44 -25.88 -0.37
N GLY A 450 -10.70 -25.27 -1.27
CA GLY A 450 -9.38 -25.75 -1.64
C GLY A 450 -8.97 -25.61 -3.10
N ARG A 451 -9.84 -25.23 -4.02
CA ARG A 451 -9.45 -25.07 -5.43
C ARG A 451 -9.04 -23.65 -5.81
N TYR A 452 -9.64 -22.64 -5.22
CA TYR A 452 -9.35 -21.26 -5.55
C TYR A 452 -9.33 -20.41 -4.29
N THR A 453 -8.19 -19.81 -3.99
CA THR A 453 -8.07 -18.79 -2.95
C THR A 453 -7.90 -17.44 -3.63
N PRO A 454 -8.76 -16.45 -3.34
CA PRO A 454 -8.60 -15.11 -3.89
C PRO A 454 -7.20 -14.55 -3.62
N GLN A 455 -6.67 -13.82 -4.60
CA GLN A 455 -5.45 -13.03 -4.41
C GLN A 455 -5.67 -11.96 -3.35
N ALA A 456 -4.60 -11.47 -2.74
CA ALA A 456 -4.64 -10.55 -1.63
C ALA A 456 -5.54 -9.30 -1.86
N ALA A 457 -5.45 -8.69 -3.02
CA ALA A 457 -6.23 -7.50 -3.36
C ALA A 457 -7.66 -7.80 -3.85
N ASN A 458 -8.03 -9.08 -3.96
CA ASN A 458 -9.36 -9.49 -4.42
C ASN A 458 -10.33 -9.66 -3.22
N LEU A 459 -10.80 -8.55 -2.68
CA LEU A 459 -11.75 -8.54 -1.56
C LEU A 459 -13.18 -8.96 -1.94
N THR A 460 -13.47 -9.06 -3.23
CA THR A 460 -14.77 -9.54 -3.71
C THR A 460 -14.99 -11.02 -3.50
N GLN A 461 -13.93 -11.77 -3.25
CA GLN A 461 -13.93 -13.23 -3.10
C GLN A 461 -14.40 -13.99 -4.36
N PHE A 462 -14.53 -13.28 -5.48
CA PHE A 462 -14.95 -13.89 -6.75
C PHE A 462 -13.79 -14.62 -7.42
N CYS A 463 -14.00 -15.90 -7.71
CA CYS A 463 -13.05 -16.74 -8.43
C CYS A 463 -13.71 -17.35 -9.65
N ASN A 464 -13.11 -17.17 -10.83
CA ASN A 464 -13.60 -17.72 -12.08
C ASN A 464 -12.45 -18.30 -12.90
N PRO A 465 -12.56 -19.54 -13.41
CA PRO A 465 -11.49 -20.18 -14.18
C PRO A 465 -11.11 -19.45 -15.47
N GLU A 466 -12.07 -18.89 -16.20
CA GLU A 466 -11.82 -18.17 -17.47
C GLU A 466 -10.97 -16.92 -17.22
N ILE A 467 -11.37 -16.09 -16.25
CA ILE A 467 -10.59 -14.89 -15.92
C ILE A 467 -9.22 -15.25 -15.36
N ASN A 468 -9.14 -16.29 -14.56
CA ASN A 468 -7.87 -16.75 -13.98
C ASN A 468 -6.89 -17.21 -15.07
N GLU A 469 -7.35 -17.96 -16.04
CA GLU A 469 -6.55 -18.37 -17.21
C GLU A 469 -6.10 -17.16 -18.03
N ALA A 470 -6.98 -16.21 -18.29
CA ALA A 470 -6.64 -14.97 -19.00
C ALA A 470 -5.59 -14.14 -18.25
N LEU A 471 -5.67 -14.08 -16.92
CA LEU A 471 -4.68 -13.40 -16.08
C LEU A 471 -3.32 -14.12 -16.11
N ASP A 472 -3.29 -15.44 -16.10
CA ASP A 472 -2.05 -16.21 -16.24
C ASP A 472 -1.36 -15.91 -17.59
N HIS A 473 -2.12 -15.83 -18.68
CA HIS A 473 -1.58 -15.48 -19.98
C HIS A 473 -1.08 -14.04 -20.06
N VAL A 474 -1.77 -13.09 -19.47
CA VAL A 474 -1.35 -11.68 -19.52
C VAL A 474 -0.10 -11.42 -18.69
N ILE A 475 0.04 -12.04 -17.53
CA ILE A 475 1.27 -11.90 -16.73
C ILE A 475 2.47 -12.59 -17.37
N ALA A 476 2.24 -13.63 -18.16
CA ALA A 476 3.27 -14.29 -18.98
C ALA A 476 3.69 -13.46 -20.20
N GLY A 477 2.95 -12.43 -20.55
CA GLY A 477 3.18 -11.63 -21.76
C GLY A 477 2.67 -12.26 -23.04
N GLU A 478 1.78 -13.26 -22.93
CA GLU A 478 1.23 -14.03 -24.07
C GLU A 478 -0.06 -13.41 -24.62
N SER A 479 -0.70 -12.50 -23.88
CA SER A 479 -1.92 -11.81 -24.30
C SER A 479 -1.85 -10.32 -24.02
N ASP A 480 -2.74 -9.58 -24.70
CA ASP A 480 -2.81 -8.12 -24.54
C ASP A 480 -3.43 -7.72 -23.21
N PHE A 481 -2.82 -6.74 -22.54
CA PHE A 481 -3.29 -6.21 -21.26
C PHE A 481 -4.69 -5.58 -21.38
N GLU A 482 -4.93 -4.76 -22.41
CA GLU A 482 -6.22 -4.08 -22.58
C GLU A 482 -7.37 -5.07 -22.84
N GLU A 483 -7.13 -6.13 -23.58
CA GLU A 483 -8.11 -7.20 -23.80
C GLU A 483 -8.45 -7.93 -22.49
N THR A 484 -7.44 -8.24 -21.68
CA THR A 484 -7.65 -8.91 -20.38
C THR A 484 -8.35 -7.98 -19.38
N LYS A 485 -7.99 -6.71 -19.39
CA LYS A 485 -8.67 -5.69 -18.58
C LYS A 485 -10.15 -5.56 -18.97
N ALA A 486 -10.45 -5.57 -20.27
CA ALA A 486 -11.82 -5.55 -20.78
C ALA A 486 -12.61 -6.79 -20.35
N LEU A 487 -12.00 -7.96 -20.34
CA LEU A 487 -12.61 -9.19 -19.81
C LEU A 487 -12.95 -9.04 -18.32
N ALA A 488 -12.02 -8.53 -17.51
CA ALA A 488 -12.26 -8.28 -16.09
C ALA A 488 -13.41 -7.29 -15.86
N GLN A 489 -13.47 -6.22 -16.67
CA GLN A 489 -14.56 -5.25 -16.61
C GLN A 489 -15.90 -5.86 -16.99
N ARG A 490 -15.94 -6.77 -17.98
CA ARG A 490 -17.17 -7.51 -18.33
C ARG A 490 -17.66 -8.35 -17.17
N TYR A 491 -16.79 -9.09 -16.50
CA TYR A 491 -17.16 -9.84 -15.30
C TYR A 491 -17.64 -8.92 -14.18
N ASN A 492 -17.02 -7.77 -14.01
CA ASN A 492 -17.47 -6.77 -13.05
C ASN A 492 -18.90 -6.29 -13.34
N GLN A 493 -19.23 -6.05 -14.62
CA GLN A 493 -20.58 -5.67 -15.03
C GLN A 493 -21.60 -6.80 -14.79
N GLU A 494 -21.26 -8.01 -15.20
CA GLU A 494 -22.17 -9.16 -15.09
C GLU A 494 -22.42 -9.60 -13.65
N GLN A 495 -21.38 -9.56 -12.82
CA GLN A 495 -21.39 -10.09 -11.45
C GLN A 495 -21.58 -9.01 -10.38
N THR A 496 -21.41 -7.76 -10.72
CA THR A 496 -21.37 -6.63 -9.78
C THR A 496 -20.38 -6.88 -8.65
N LEU A 497 -19.11 -6.75 -8.97
CA LEU A 497 -18.00 -7.06 -8.04
C LEU A 497 -17.50 -5.83 -7.32
N THR A 498 -17.18 -4.79 -8.07
CA THR A 498 -16.59 -3.56 -7.52
C THR A 498 -17.30 -2.33 -8.05
N LEU A 499 -17.32 -1.30 -7.24
CA LEU A 499 -17.85 0.01 -7.60
C LEU A 499 -16.84 1.09 -7.20
N PRO A 500 -15.98 1.54 -8.12
CA PRO A 500 -15.06 2.65 -7.84
C PRO A 500 -15.80 3.97 -7.62
N ILE A 501 -15.36 4.75 -6.65
CA ILE A 501 -16.00 6.00 -6.22
C ILE A 501 -15.18 7.21 -6.64
N LEU A 502 -13.91 7.25 -6.27
CA LEU A 502 -13.02 8.38 -6.55
C LEU A 502 -11.55 7.95 -6.58
N ASN A 503 -10.74 8.71 -7.31
CA ASN A 503 -9.29 8.60 -7.27
C ASN A 503 -8.72 9.33 -6.06
N ASP A 504 -7.52 8.90 -5.62
CA ASP A 504 -6.78 9.58 -4.56
C ASP A 504 -6.14 10.87 -5.12
N ARG A 505 -6.88 11.98 -5.02
CA ARG A 505 -6.39 13.30 -5.43
C ARG A 505 -5.42 13.83 -4.40
N ARG A 506 -4.23 14.25 -4.88
CA ARG A 506 -3.15 14.83 -4.08
C ARG A 506 -2.92 16.28 -4.48
N LEU A 507 -2.44 17.07 -3.53
CA LEU A 507 -2.06 18.45 -3.72
C LEU A 507 -0.59 18.62 -3.31
N ASP A 508 0.24 19.02 -4.26
CA ASP A 508 1.63 19.38 -4.02
C ASP A 508 1.77 20.90 -4.06
N VAL A 509 2.53 21.43 -3.10
CA VAL A 509 2.83 22.88 -3.04
C VAL A 509 4.34 23.06 -2.85
N LEU A 510 4.96 23.71 -3.81
CA LEU A 510 6.37 24.09 -3.76
C LEU A 510 6.51 25.49 -3.13
N GLY A 511 7.21 25.53 -2.00
CA GLY A 511 7.51 26.76 -1.27
C GLY A 511 8.88 27.32 -1.60
N ARG A 512 9.47 28.03 -0.63
CA ARG A 512 10.75 28.73 -0.78
C ARG A 512 11.93 27.86 -0.31
N ASN A 513 13.12 28.30 -0.71
CA ASN A 513 14.40 27.77 -0.26
C ASN A 513 14.64 26.30 -0.61
N ILE A 514 14.07 25.88 -1.71
CA ILE A 514 14.17 24.51 -2.21
C ILE A 514 14.44 24.51 -3.71
N GLN A 515 15.44 23.76 -4.11
CA GLN A 515 15.72 23.44 -5.50
C GLN A 515 15.42 21.96 -5.73
N GLY A 516 14.38 21.70 -6.51
CA GLY A 516 13.98 20.35 -6.90
C GLY A 516 14.48 19.94 -8.28
N PRO A 517 13.91 18.90 -8.89
CA PRO A 517 14.33 18.36 -10.18
C PRO A 517 14.26 19.37 -11.33
N LYS A 518 13.29 20.25 -11.32
CA LYS A 518 13.02 21.28 -12.34
C LYS A 518 12.59 22.59 -11.66
N PRO A 519 12.71 23.74 -12.36
CA PRO A 519 12.23 25.01 -11.81
C PRO A 519 10.72 25.04 -11.57
N GLU A 520 9.94 24.43 -12.47
CA GLU A 520 8.49 24.39 -12.37
C GLU A 520 7.99 23.08 -11.79
N LEU A 521 7.16 23.16 -10.76
CA LEU A 521 6.59 21.98 -10.08
C LEU A 521 5.81 21.10 -11.06
N GLY A 522 5.12 21.67 -12.03
CA GLY A 522 4.37 20.94 -13.06
C GLY A 522 5.21 20.00 -13.91
N GLN A 523 6.54 20.18 -13.94
CA GLN A 523 7.48 19.37 -14.68
C GLN A 523 8.20 18.32 -13.80
N TRP A 524 7.96 18.32 -12.49
CA TRP A 524 8.55 17.33 -11.60
C TRP A 524 7.96 15.95 -11.90
N PRO A 525 8.79 14.90 -11.98
CA PRO A 525 8.29 13.57 -12.30
C PRO A 525 7.41 13.04 -11.16
N ILE A 526 6.24 12.54 -11.52
CA ILE A 526 5.37 11.80 -10.61
C ILE A 526 5.72 10.33 -10.72
N ILE A 527 6.23 9.78 -9.63
CA ILE A 527 6.60 8.37 -9.51
C ILE A 527 5.47 7.65 -8.77
N GLN A 528 4.58 7.01 -9.52
CA GLN A 528 3.51 6.25 -8.89
C GLN A 528 4.06 5.06 -8.08
N PRO A 529 3.48 4.75 -6.93
CA PRO A 529 2.32 5.36 -6.27
C PRO A 529 2.67 6.48 -5.28
N ALA A 530 3.91 6.93 -5.25
CA ALA A 530 4.42 7.84 -4.22
C ALA A 530 4.25 9.33 -4.58
N GLY A 531 4.44 9.70 -5.84
CA GLY A 531 4.44 11.10 -6.27
C GLY A 531 5.83 11.64 -6.54
N VAL A 532 6.11 12.89 -6.16
CA VAL A 532 7.40 13.55 -6.42
C VAL A 532 8.44 13.33 -5.30
N LEU A 533 8.01 12.97 -4.11
CA LEU A 533 8.87 12.83 -2.93
C LEU A 533 10.00 11.79 -3.07
N PRO A 534 9.88 10.70 -3.85
CA PRO A 534 11.01 9.82 -4.12
C PRO A 534 12.23 10.52 -4.73
N THR A 535 12.06 11.67 -5.38
CA THR A 535 13.17 12.47 -5.92
C THR A 535 13.84 13.36 -4.87
N ALA A 536 13.32 13.39 -3.63
CA ALA A 536 13.79 14.29 -2.57
C ALA A 536 15.26 14.11 -2.19
N ALA A 537 15.85 12.95 -2.46
CA ALA A 537 17.29 12.73 -2.26
C ALA A 537 18.16 13.66 -3.13
N THR A 538 17.63 14.19 -4.22
CA THR A 538 18.32 15.14 -5.12
C THR A 538 17.99 16.60 -4.83
N TRP A 539 17.04 16.88 -3.97
CA TRP A 539 16.63 18.24 -3.64
C TRP A 539 17.68 18.94 -2.79
N LYS A 540 17.82 20.24 -2.99
CA LYS A 540 18.78 21.06 -2.26
C LYS A 540 18.07 22.17 -1.52
N SER A 541 18.51 22.41 -0.29
CA SER A 541 18.18 23.61 0.44
C SER A 541 19.01 24.79 -0.12
N THR A 542 18.35 25.91 -0.39
CA THR A 542 18.99 27.12 -0.92
C THR A 542 19.17 28.22 0.15
N ARG A 543 19.03 27.88 1.43
CA ARG A 543 19.33 28.77 2.55
C ARG A 543 20.81 28.95 2.75
#